data_e3f84d39ea6821c147cba661fa22405c
#
_entry.id   e3f84d39ea6821c147cba661fa22405c
#
_cell.length_a   1.000
_cell.length_b   1.000
_cell.length_c   1.000
_cell.angle_alpha   90.00
_cell.angle_beta   90.00
_cell.angle_gamma   90.00
#
_symmetry.space_group_name_H-M   'P 1'
#
loop_
_entity.id
_entity.type
_entity.pdbx_description
1 polymer ?
#
loop_
_entity_poly.entity_id
_entity_poly.type
_entity_poly.pdbx_seq_one_letter_code
_entity_poly.pdbx_strand_id
1 'polypeptide(L)'
;MSIINTAVQPFKTEAFHNGKFVTVTDETLKGHWSVLIFMPAAFTFNCPTEIEDAAENYAEFQKLGAEVYIVTTDTHFSHKVWHETSPAVGKAKFPLVGDPTHTLTNAFGVHIPEAGLALRGTFIINPEGVIKTAEIHSNEIARDVSETLRKCMIINEKIRPII
;
A
#
# COMPACT_ATOMS: atom_id res chain seq x y z
N MET A 1 20.00 -8.08 -1.11
CA MET A 1 19.29 -8.74 -2.24
C MET A 1 17.99 -8.03 -2.54
N SER A 2 17.66 -7.91 -3.82
CA SER A 2 16.38 -7.31 -4.24
C SER A 2 15.22 -8.26 -3.99
N ILE A 3 14.05 -7.68 -3.62
CA ILE A 3 12.80 -8.45 -3.53
C ILE A 3 12.06 -8.49 -4.87
N ILE A 4 12.55 -7.80 -5.89
CA ILE A 4 11.92 -7.78 -7.22
C ILE A 4 11.93 -9.17 -7.82
N ASN A 5 10.79 -9.55 -8.40
CA ASN A 5 10.53 -10.87 -8.96
C ASN A 5 10.50 -11.99 -7.93
N THR A 6 10.28 -11.66 -6.66
CA THR A 6 10.04 -12.65 -5.60
C THR A 6 8.58 -12.65 -5.20
N ALA A 7 8.09 -13.80 -4.74
CA ALA A 7 6.72 -13.93 -4.24
C ALA A 7 6.55 -13.22 -2.89
N VAL A 8 5.37 -12.64 -2.69
CA VAL A 8 5.00 -12.09 -1.38
C VAL A 8 4.98 -13.23 -0.36
N GLN A 9 5.66 -13.02 0.77
CA GLN A 9 5.69 -14.01 1.84
C GLN A 9 4.32 -14.16 2.50
N PRO A 10 3.97 -15.35 3.02
CA PRO A 10 2.70 -15.55 3.73
C PRO A 10 2.55 -14.55 4.88
N PHE A 11 1.37 -13.93 4.95
CA PHE A 11 1.01 -13.05 6.07
C PHE A 11 -0.50 -13.09 6.30
N LYS A 12 -0.92 -12.65 7.47
CA LYS A 12 -2.32 -12.46 7.81
C LYS A 12 -2.44 -11.28 8.75
N THR A 13 -3.24 -10.30 8.38
CA THR A 13 -3.49 -9.11 9.20
C THR A 13 -4.90 -8.60 9.01
N GLU A 14 -5.28 -7.59 9.79
CA GLU A 14 -6.60 -6.98 9.72
C GLU A 14 -6.52 -5.59 9.09
N ALA A 15 -7.58 -5.19 8.40
CA ALA A 15 -7.70 -3.90 7.75
C ALA A 15 -9.07 -3.29 8.01
N PHE A 16 -9.15 -1.97 7.88
CA PHE A 16 -10.42 -1.26 7.81
C PHE A 16 -10.73 -0.96 6.34
N HIS A 17 -11.91 -1.39 5.88
CA HIS A 17 -12.30 -1.26 4.48
C HIS A 17 -13.82 -1.09 4.35
N ASN A 18 -14.25 0.04 3.79
CA ASN A 18 -15.68 0.33 3.53
C ASN A 18 -16.58 0.13 4.75
N GLY A 19 -16.14 0.67 5.89
CA GLY A 19 -16.92 0.62 7.13
C GLY A 19 -16.84 -0.70 7.90
N LYS A 20 -16.01 -1.65 7.45
CA LYS A 20 -15.89 -2.97 8.07
C LYS A 20 -14.44 -3.32 8.35
N PHE A 21 -14.23 -4.22 9.29
CA PHE A 21 -12.93 -4.88 9.48
C PHE A 21 -12.88 -6.10 8.58
N VAL A 22 -11.80 -6.25 7.84
CA VAL A 22 -11.58 -7.38 6.93
C VAL A 22 -10.21 -7.98 7.17
N THR A 23 -10.06 -9.25 6.86
CA THR A 23 -8.77 -9.93 6.93
C THR A 23 -8.07 -9.84 5.58
N VAL A 24 -6.79 -9.48 5.60
CA VAL A 24 -5.93 -9.42 4.41
C VAL A 24 -4.79 -10.42 4.56
N THR A 25 -4.59 -11.22 3.54
CA THR A 25 -3.52 -12.23 3.49
C THR A 25 -2.76 -12.09 2.17
N ASP A 26 -1.67 -12.85 2.03
CA ASP A 26 -0.97 -12.97 0.76
C ASP A 26 -1.90 -13.47 -0.36
N GLU A 27 -2.84 -14.37 -0.06
CA GLU A 27 -3.83 -14.84 -1.02
C GLU A 27 -4.79 -13.73 -1.45
N THR A 28 -5.10 -12.79 -0.58
CA THR A 28 -5.94 -11.62 -0.91
C THR A 28 -5.35 -10.80 -2.05
N LEU A 29 -4.03 -10.77 -2.17
CA LEU A 29 -3.32 -9.98 -3.19
C LEU A 29 -3.29 -10.66 -4.56
N LYS A 30 -3.78 -11.91 -4.67
CA LYS A 30 -3.75 -12.66 -5.93
C LYS A 30 -5.04 -12.46 -6.74
N GLY A 31 -4.93 -12.65 -8.06
CA GLY A 31 -6.06 -12.54 -8.97
C GLY A 31 -6.31 -11.12 -9.50
N HIS A 32 -5.57 -10.14 -9.03
CA HIS A 32 -5.61 -8.74 -9.49
C HIS A 32 -4.27 -8.10 -9.20
N TRP A 33 -4.01 -6.94 -9.78
CA TRP A 33 -2.84 -6.13 -9.45
C TRP A 33 -3.04 -5.50 -8.08
N SER A 34 -1.99 -5.44 -7.28
CA SER A 34 -2.04 -4.83 -5.94
C SER A 34 -0.95 -3.78 -5.81
N VAL A 35 -1.34 -2.63 -5.25
CA VAL A 35 -0.40 -1.53 -4.95
C VAL A 35 -0.39 -1.36 -3.43
N LEU A 36 0.74 -1.71 -2.80
CA LEU A 36 0.93 -1.53 -1.37
C LEU A 36 1.69 -0.23 -1.13
N ILE A 37 1.10 0.67 -0.36
CA ILE A 37 1.65 1.96 -0.02
C ILE A 37 1.90 2.00 1.49
N PHE A 38 3.16 1.82 1.88
CA PHE A 38 3.56 1.88 3.29
C PHE A 38 3.76 3.33 3.71
N MET A 39 3.27 3.65 4.91
CA MET A 39 3.40 4.96 5.52
C MET A 39 3.91 4.81 6.96
N PRO A 40 4.61 5.82 7.52
CA PRO A 40 5.17 5.69 8.86
C PRO A 40 4.13 5.46 9.95
N ALA A 41 3.06 6.25 9.99
CA ALA A 41 2.04 6.12 11.03
C ALA A 41 0.78 6.89 10.68
N ALA A 42 -0.36 6.41 11.19
CA ALA A 42 -1.62 7.17 11.19
C ALA A 42 -1.50 8.43 12.05
N PHE A 43 -2.35 9.41 11.78
CA PHE A 43 -2.42 10.68 12.52
C PHE A 43 -1.16 11.55 12.45
N THR A 44 -0.30 11.33 11.45
CA THR A 44 0.87 12.19 11.19
C THR A 44 0.54 13.24 10.13
N PHE A 45 1.47 14.19 9.92
CA PHE A 45 1.18 15.42 9.19
C PHE A 45 1.01 15.22 7.67
N ASN A 46 1.88 14.43 7.04
CA ASN A 46 1.90 14.29 5.58
C ASN A 46 1.14 13.09 5.03
N CYS A 47 0.88 12.09 5.86
CA CYS A 47 0.23 10.87 5.39
C CYS A 47 -1.20 11.07 4.86
N PRO A 48 -2.03 11.95 5.45
CA PRO A 48 -3.37 12.18 4.92
C PRO A 48 -3.37 12.71 3.48
N THR A 49 -2.41 13.55 3.12
CA THR A 49 -2.29 14.10 1.76
C THR A 49 -2.00 12.99 0.74
N GLU A 50 -1.10 12.08 1.07
CA GLU A 50 -0.80 10.94 0.18
C GLU A 50 -2.02 10.02 0.01
N ILE A 51 -2.80 9.81 1.07
CA ILE A 51 -4.02 8.99 1.00
C ILE A 51 -5.08 9.70 0.16
N GLU A 52 -5.23 11.00 0.32
CA GLU A 52 -6.17 11.80 -0.47
C GLU A 52 -5.82 11.73 -1.96
N ASP A 53 -4.53 11.86 -2.30
CA ASP A 53 -4.06 11.74 -3.69
C ASP A 53 -4.37 10.35 -4.26
N ALA A 54 -4.15 9.30 -3.49
CA ALA A 54 -4.49 7.94 -3.89
C ALA A 54 -6.00 7.77 -4.08
N ALA A 55 -6.80 8.37 -3.20
CA ALA A 55 -8.26 8.30 -3.29
C ALA A 55 -8.79 9.03 -4.54
N GLU A 56 -8.21 10.17 -4.89
CA GLU A 56 -8.58 10.92 -6.09
C GLU A 56 -8.22 10.16 -7.37
N ASN A 57 -7.21 9.32 -7.35
CA ASN A 57 -6.77 8.50 -8.48
C ASN A 57 -7.31 7.06 -8.43
N TYR A 58 -8.12 6.73 -7.44
CA TYR A 58 -8.55 5.34 -7.21
C TYR A 58 -9.30 4.75 -8.40
N ALA A 59 -10.18 5.52 -9.03
CA ALA A 59 -10.93 5.07 -10.20
C ALA A 59 -9.99 4.66 -11.35
N GLU A 60 -8.88 5.37 -11.53
CA GLU A 60 -7.89 5.03 -12.55
C GLU A 60 -7.16 3.73 -12.23
N PHE A 61 -6.82 3.50 -10.95
CA PHE A 61 -6.25 2.21 -10.52
C PHE A 61 -7.23 1.07 -10.77
N GLN A 62 -8.52 1.28 -10.45
CA GLN A 62 -9.54 0.25 -10.67
C GLN A 62 -9.72 -0.09 -12.15
N LYS A 63 -9.65 0.89 -13.05
CA LYS A 63 -9.70 0.65 -14.49
C LYS A 63 -8.56 -0.24 -14.96
N LEU A 64 -7.42 -0.20 -14.29
CA LEU A 64 -6.26 -1.05 -14.58
C LEU A 64 -6.34 -2.42 -13.89
N GLY A 65 -7.42 -2.70 -13.17
CA GLY A 65 -7.55 -3.94 -12.42
C GLY A 65 -6.67 -3.99 -11.18
N ALA A 66 -6.33 -2.82 -10.61
CA ALA A 66 -5.46 -2.72 -9.45
C ALA A 66 -6.24 -2.31 -8.19
N GLU A 67 -5.97 -2.97 -7.07
CA GLU A 67 -6.43 -2.53 -5.76
C GLU A 67 -5.29 -1.83 -5.02
N VAL A 68 -5.63 -0.79 -4.26
CA VAL A 68 -4.69 -0.02 -3.44
C VAL A 68 -4.83 -0.45 -1.99
N TYR A 69 -3.70 -0.62 -1.31
CA TYR A 69 -3.64 -0.97 0.11
C TYR A 69 -2.70 0.01 0.81
N ILE A 70 -3.23 0.77 1.77
CA ILE A 70 -2.40 1.61 2.64
C ILE A 70 -1.99 0.77 3.83
N VAL A 71 -0.70 0.78 4.18
CA VAL A 71 -0.17 -0.02 5.28
C VAL A 71 0.58 0.87 6.26
N THR A 72 0.24 0.80 7.53
CA THR A 72 1.02 1.40 8.61
C THR A 72 1.22 0.36 9.71
N THR A 73 2.12 0.63 10.66
CA THR A 73 2.32 -0.24 11.83
C THR A 73 1.26 -0.06 12.90
N ASP A 74 0.28 0.82 12.67
CA ASP A 74 -0.88 0.97 13.56
C ASP A 74 -1.84 -0.20 13.43
N THR A 75 -2.80 -0.28 14.35
CA THR A 75 -3.86 -1.28 14.27
C THR A 75 -4.98 -0.84 13.32
N HIS A 76 -5.77 -1.79 12.85
CA HIS A 76 -6.98 -1.51 12.08
C HIS A 76 -8.01 -0.69 12.89
N PHE A 77 -7.98 -0.77 14.22
CA PHE A 77 -8.83 0.06 15.09
C PHE A 77 -8.45 1.53 14.97
N SER A 78 -7.16 1.84 14.96
CA SER A 78 -6.67 3.20 14.75
C SER A 78 -7.04 3.71 13.35
N HIS A 79 -6.96 2.87 12.34
CA HIS A 79 -7.34 3.22 10.98
C HIS A 79 -8.83 3.57 10.85
N LYS A 80 -9.69 2.85 11.58
CA LYS A 80 -11.11 3.17 11.61
C LYS A 80 -11.35 4.58 12.11
N VAL A 81 -10.76 4.94 13.24
CA VAL A 81 -10.89 6.27 13.83
C VAL A 81 -10.28 7.34 12.93
N TRP A 82 -9.14 7.04 12.33
CA TRP A 82 -8.47 7.94 11.39
C TRP A 82 -9.36 8.26 10.20
N HIS A 83 -9.98 7.23 9.62
CA HIS A 83 -10.92 7.38 8.51
C HIS A 83 -12.15 8.21 8.91
N GLU A 84 -12.67 8.01 10.12
CA GLU A 84 -13.84 8.70 10.62
C GLU A 84 -13.58 10.17 10.97
N THR A 85 -12.34 10.51 11.37
CA THR A 85 -12.02 11.84 11.89
C THR A 85 -11.24 12.73 10.93
N SER A 86 -10.60 12.17 9.91
CA SER A 86 -9.83 12.94 8.92
C SER A 86 -10.61 13.06 7.62
N PRO A 87 -10.96 14.30 7.17
CA PRO A 87 -11.64 14.47 5.88
C PRO A 87 -10.86 13.90 4.70
N ALA A 88 -9.54 14.03 4.72
CA ALA A 88 -8.67 13.50 3.65
C ALA A 88 -8.69 11.97 3.62
N VAL A 89 -8.46 11.32 4.77
CA VAL A 89 -8.45 9.86 4.89
C VAL A 89 -9.83 9.27 4.66
N GLY A 90 -10.87 10.00 5.06
CA GLY A 90 -12.27 9.60 4.84
C GLY A 90 -12.66 9.43 3.37
N LYS A 91 -11.87 9.97 2.45
CA LYS A 91 -12.09 9.76 1.00
C LYS A 91 -11.63 8.37 0.53
N ALA A 92 -10.84 7.66 1.32
CA ALA A 92 -10.31 6.35 0.95
C ALA A 92 -11.41 5.29 0.95
N LYS A 93 -11.58 4.62 -0.20
CA LYS A 93 -12.49 3.50 -0.36
C LYS A 93 -11.75 2.17 -0.49
N PHE A 94 -10.45 2.20 -0.33
CA PHE A 94 -9.57 1.04 -0.36
C PHE A 94 -9.16 0.63 1.05
N PRO A 95 -8.63 -0.59 1.23
CA PRO A 95 -8.26 -1.07 2.56
C PRO A 95 -7.15 -0.25 3.23
N LEU A 96 -7.33 0.05 4.51
CA LEU A 96 -6.31 0.62 5.38
C LEU A 96 -5.83 -0.51 6.28
N VAL A 97 -4.64 -1.04 5.95
CA VAL A 97 -4.11 -2.27 6.52
C VAL A 97 -3.27 -1.98 7.76
N GLY A 98 -3.53 -2.69 8.84
CA GLY A 98 -2.72 -2.62 10.06
C GLY A 98 -1.59 -3.64 10.02
N ASP A 99 -0.40 -3.23 10.47
CA ASP A 99 0.76 -4.13 10.59
C ASP A 99 1.43 -3.98 11.97
N PRO A 100 0.65 -4.16 13.07
CA PRO A 100 1.19 -3.95 14.42
C PRO A 100 2.26 -4.97 14.81
N THR A 101 2.31 -6.12 14.16
CA THR A 101 3.35 -7.13 14.40
C THR A 101 4.61 -6.90 13.56
N HIS A 102 4.60 -5.90 12.69
CA HIS A 102 5.70 -5.55 11.77
C HIS A 102 6.04 -6.65 10.77
N THR A 103 5.14 -7.61 10.56
CA THR A 103 5.36 -8.71 9.62
C THR A 103 5.51 -8.20 8.18
N LEU A 104 4.61 -7.32 7.75
CA LEU A 104 4.67 -6.75 6.39
C LEU A 104 5.85 -5.79 6.22
N THR A 105 6.05 -4.89 7.17
CA THR A 105 7.15 -3.93 7.08
C THR A 105 8.50 -4.62 7.03
N ASN A 106 8.67 -5.71 7.78
CA ASN A 106 9.90 -6.51 7.70
C ASN A 106 10.02 -7.26 6.38
N ALA A 107 8.93 -7.88 5.90
CA ALA A 107 8.93 -8.65 4.66
C ALA A 107 9.27 -7.79 3.44
N PHE A 108 8.83 -6.54 3.42
CA PHE A 108 9.09 -5.61 2.31
C PHE A 108 10.32 -4.74 2.52
N GLY A 109 11.08 -4.94 3.60
CA GLY A 109 12.33 -4.23 3.82
C GLY A 109 12.19 -2.75 4.16
N VAL A 110 11.04 -2.34 4.71
CA VAL A 110 10.76 -0.94 5.07
C VAL A 110 10.64 -0.72 6.57
N HIS A 111 11.03 -1.69 7.38
CA HIS A 111 10.95 -1.57 8.84
C HIS A 111 12.05 -0.67 9.40
N ILE A 112 11.66 0.23 10.31
CA ILE A 112 12.59 1.07 11.08
C ILE A 112 12.57 0.56 12.52
N PRO A 113 13.54 -0.29 12.92
CA PRO A 113 13.50 -0.96 14.24
C PRO A 113 13.47 0.01 15.43
N GLU A 114 14.21 1.12 15.32
CA GLU A 114 14.33 2.09 16.41
C GLU A 114 13.03 2.83 16.70
N ALA A 115 12.16 2.95 15.70
CA ALA A 115 10.92 3.70 15.80
C ALA A 115 9.67 2.83 15.78
N GLY A 116 9.79 1.57 15.32
CA GLY A 116 8.63 0.70 15.10
C GLY A 116 7.72 1.19 13.98
N LEU A 117 8.26 1.97 13.05
CA LEU A 117 7.52 2.58 11.94
C LEU A 117 8.00 2.01 10.61
N ALA A 118 7.28 2.35 9.54
CA ALA A 118 7.69 2.01 8.19
C ALA A 118 8.31 3.22 7.47
N LEU A 119 9.25 2.94 6.56
CA LEU A 119 9.63 3.89 5.52
C LEU A 119 8.47 4.07 4.54
N ARG A 120 8.51 5.12 3.72
CA ARG A 120 7.54 5.34 2.66
C ARG A 120 7.87 4.45 1.47
N GLY A 121 7.36 3.23 1.50
CA GLY A 121 7.55 2.25 0.44
C GLY A 121 6.30 2.08 -0.41
N THR A 122 6.49 1.93 -1.72
CA THR A 122 5.41 1.64 -2.67
C THR A 122 5.80 0.43 -3.50
N PHE A 123 4.94 -0.58 -3.49
CA PHE A 123 5.21 -1.86 -4.17
C PHE A 123 4.05 -2.22 -5.07
N ILE A 124 4.34 -2.65 -6.28
CA ILE A 124 3.33 -3.14 -7.22
C ILE A 124 3.52 -4.64 -7.36
N ILE A 125 2.45 -5.38 -7.13
CA ILE A 125 2.42 -6.84 -7.09
C ILE A 125 1.49 -7.33 -8.19
N ASN A 126 1.94 -8.30 -8.98
CA ASN A 126 1.14 -8.84 -10.07
C ASN A 126 0.08 -9.84 -9.57
N PRO A 127 -0.86 -10.27 -10.45
CA PRO A 127 -1.92 -11.20 -10.04
C PRO A 127 -1.45 -12.55 -9.49
N GLU A 128 -0.22 -12.96 -9.78
CA GLU A 128 0.36 -14.20 -9.25
C GLU A 128 1.01 -14.01 -7.88
N GLY A 129 0.98 -12.78 -7.33
CA GLY A 129 1.56 -12.48 -6.04
C GLY A 129 3.06 -12.21 -6.07
N VAL A 130 3.59 -11.78 -7.22
CA VAL A 130 5.02 -11.49 -7.40
C VAL A 130 5.26 -9.99 -7.38
N ILE A 131 6.25 -9.54 -6.63
CA ILE A 131 6.61 -8.12 -6.50
C ILE A 131 7.32 -7.68 -7.78
N LYS A 132 6.76 -6.69 -8.48
CA LYS A 132 7.29 -6.23 -9.77
C LYS A 132 7.97 -4.87 -9.71
N THR A 133 7.57 -3.99 -8.80
CA THR A 133 8.25 -2.71 -8.57
C THR A 133 8.40 -2.42 -7.09
N ALA A 134 9.42 -1.65 -6.75
CA ALA A 134 9.65 -1.16 -5.40
C ALA A 134 10.19 0.26 -5.48
N GLU A 135 9.59 1.18 -4.71
CA GLU A 135 10.06 2.55 -4.55
C GLU A 135 10.07 2.85 -3.06
N ILE A 136 11.22 3.18 -2.52
CA ILE A 136 11.39 3.40 -1.07
C ILE A 136 11.99 4.77 -0.84
N HIS A 137 11.26 5.62 -0.11
CA HIS A 137 11.71 6.95 0.27
C HIS A 137 11.98 7.03 1.78
N SER A 138 12.93 7.88 2.16
CA SER A 138 13.03 8.36 3.53
C SER A 138 11.73 9.09 3.92
N ASN A 139 11.39 9.08 5.21
CA ASN A 139 10.06 9.54 5.65
C ASN A 139 9.81 11.04 5.43
N GLU A 140 10.85 11.84 5.27
CA GLU A 140 10.71 13.26 4.95
C GLU A 140 10.46 13.53 3.46
N ILE A 141 10.50 12.51 2.61
CA ILE A 141 10.33 12.66 1.17
C ILE A 141 8.97 12.08 0.75
N ALA A 142 8.01 12.97 0.46
CA ALA A 142 6.68 12.59 0.01
C ALA A 142 6.74 11.91 -1.37
N ARG A 143 5.72 11.11 -1.64
CA ARG A 143 5.60 10.38 -2.91
C ARG A 143 4.64 11.09 -3.85
N ASP A 144 4.80 10.80 -5.14
CA ASP A 144 3.88 11.23 -6.19
C ASP A 144 3.06 10.02 -6.65
N VAL A 145 1.77 10.00 -6.31
CA VAL A 145 0.86 8.92 -6.67
C VAL A 145 0.68 8.80 -8.18
N SER A 146 0.81 9.91 -8.91
CA SER A 146 0.73 9.87 -10.38
C SER A 146 1.86 9.03 -10.99
N GLU A 147 3.03 8.99 -10.37
CA GLU A 147 4.13 8.12 -10.78
C GLU A 147 3.81 6.65 -10.54
N THR A 148 3.17 6.33 -9.42
CA THR A 148 2.70 4.98 -9.13
C THR A 148 1.67 4.53 -10.16
N LEU A 149 0.73 5.41 -10.50
CA LEU A 149 -0.28 5.15 -11.52
C LEU A 149 0.37 4.91 -12.88
N ARG A 150 1.36 5.72 -13.26
CA ARG A 150 2.11 5.56 -14.51
C ARG A 150 2.77 4.18 -14.59
N LYS A 151 3.40 3.73 -13.50
CA LYS A 151 4.01 2.40 -13.44
C LYS A 151 2.97 1.29 -13.60
N CYS A 152 1.80 1.44 -12.96
CA CYS A 152 0.71 0.48 -13.13
C CYS A 152 0.22 0.42 -14.57
N MET A 153 0.10 1.55 -15.25
CA MET A 153 -0.29 1.61 -16.65
C MET A 153 0.70 0.86 -17.54
N ILE A 154 1.99 1.09 -17.34
CA ILE A 154 3.05 0.43 -18.11
C ILE A 154 3.00 -1.09 -17.93
N ILE A 155 2.87 -1.55 -16.70
CA ILE A 155 2.90 -2.99 -16.38
C ILE A 155 1.64 -3.68 -16.88
N ASN A 156 0.49 -3.03 -16.76
CA ASN A 156 -0.81 -3.63 -17.04
C ASN A 156 -1.18 -3.63 -18.52
N GLU A 157 -0.74 -2.64 -19.29
CA GLU A 157 -1.08 -2.51 -20.71
C GLU A 157 -0.29 -3.46 -21.61
N LYS A 158 0.46 -4.38 -21.05
CA LYS A 158 1.33 -5.29 -21.82
C LYS A 158 2.22 -4.52 -22.80
N ILE A 159 2.68 -3.37 -22.36
CA ILE A 159 3.62 -2.59 -23.16
C ILE A 159 4.80 -3.48 -23.50
N ARG A 160 5.13 -3.50 -24.77
CA ARG A 160 6.17 -4.35 -25.35
C ARG A 160 7.41 -4.34 -24.48
N PRO A 161 7.94 -5.51 -24.14
CA PRO A 161 9.22 -5.56 -23.44
C PRO A 161 10.26 -4.77 -24.22
N ILE A 162 11.05 -3.98 -23.50
CA ILE A 162 12.16 -3.21 -24.11
C ILE A 162 13.27 -4.16 -24.55
N ILE A 163 13.27 -5.36 -23.99
CA ILE A 163 14.25 -6.39 -24.29
C ILE A 163 13.57 -7.66 -24.77
#